data_e099c6290d46b951d4782e08bbc46599
#
_entry.id   e099c6290d46b951d4782e08bbc46599
#
_cell.length_a   1.000
_cell.length_b   1.000
_cell.length_c   1.000
_cell.angle_alpha   90.00
_cell.angle_beta   90.00
_cell.angle_gamma   90.00
#
_symmetry.space_group_name_H-M   'P 1'
#
loop_
_entity.id
_entity.type
_entity.pdbx_description
1 polymer ?
#
loop_
_entity_poly.entity_id
_entity_poly.type
_entity_poly.pdbx_seq_one_letter_code
_entity_poly.pdbx_strand_id
1 'polypeptide(L)'
;MTTGTEQSVSYHFSSEELIRSCPLPTSMFSHKSHNHTSLTIRASKIEPLSAFLKRNKKHLEYGIMENMIEMIGRQLHNLEVEQNKGITSLHLDDITVFHSGPERDTAIYFAITNEANIHEIDDDNELEITTPHDLSKQSTKNIAFYSPEHKEQLSKKVLPYKLHFKSSYYSVGLLCMYCYVSRSSKPDDSEFETLLAPIINTKIYWFLKQVLQEDPSERRYICV
;
A
#
# COMPACT_ATOMS: atom_id res chain seq x y z
N MET A 1 28.94 21.73 -22.21
CA MET A 1 27.70 20.94 -21.98
C MET A 1 28.13 19.64 -21.32
N THR A 2 28.10 19.59 -19.99
CA THR A 2 28.40 18.37 -19.25
C THR A 2 27.13 17.53 -19.23
N THR A 3 27.07 16.45 -20.01
CA THR A 3 26.08 15.40 -19.91
C THR A 3 26.32 14.67 -18.59
N GLY A 4 25.62 15.14 -17.55
CA GLY A 4 25.55 14.39 -16.31
C GLY A 4 24.92 13.04 -16.62
N THR A 5 25.67 11.97 -16.45
CA THR A 5 25.14 10.61 -16.45
C THR A 5 24.11 10.51 -15.35
N GLU A 6 22.82 10.46 -15.71
CA GLU A 6 21.75 10.17 -14.76
C GLU A 6 22.08 8.82 -14.10
N GLN A 7 22.37 8.84 -12.81
CA GLN A 7 22.53 7.61 -12.02
C GLN A 7 21.15 6.94 -11.94
N SER A 8 21.00 5.80 -12.60
CA SER A 8 19.80 4.98 -12.48
C SER A 8 20.02 3.88 -11.46
N VAL A 9 19.02 3.64 -10.63
CA VAL A 9 18.98 2.56 -9.63
C VAL A 9 18.00 1.49 -10.13
N SER A 10 18.29 0.22 -9.85
CA SER A 10 17.44 -0.90 -10.25
C SER A 10 16.79 -1.56 -9.04
N TYR A 11 15.53 -1.97 -9.19
CA TYR A 11 14.79 -2.79 -8.24
C TYR A 11 14.39 -4.12 -8.90
N HIS A 12 14.52 -5.22 -8.18
CA HIS A 12 14.20 -6.55 -8.68
C HIS A 12 13.02 -7.13 -7.92
N PHE A 13 11.94 -7.43 -8.64
CA PHE A 13 10.84 -8.24 -8.14
C PHE A 13 11.13 -9.72 -8.45
N SER A 14 10.94 -10.58 -7.45
CA SER A 14 11.11 -12.03 -7.56
C SER A 14 9.81 -12.81 -7.28
N SER A 15 8.80 -12.17 -6.69
CA SER A 15 7.48 -12.76 -6.46
C SER A 15 6.65 -12.68 -7.73
N GLU A 16 6.09 -13.80 -8.17
CA GLU A 16 5.19 -13.85 -9.32
C GLU A 16 3.96 -12.97 -9.11
N GLU A 17 3.41 -12.99 -7.92
CA GLU A 17 2.24 -12.19 -7.53
C GLU A 17 2.50 -10.70 -7.71
N LEU A 18 3.62 -10.22 -7.19
CA LEU A 18 4.01 -8.81 -7.28
C LEU A 18 4.39 -8.40 -8.71
N ILE A 19 4.97 -9.33 -9.51
CA ILE A 19 5.30 -9.06 -10.90
C ILE A 19 4.05 -8.93 -11.76
N ARG A 20 3.05 -9.79 -11.55
CA ARG A 20 1.78 -9.76 -12.28
C ARG A 20 0.94 -8.55 -11.91
N SER A 21 0.92 -8.19 -10.62
CA SER A 21 0.15 -7.05 -10.11
C SER A 21 0.88 -5.70 -10.20
N CYS A 22 2.12 -5.65 -10.69
CA CYS A 22 2.96 -4.46 -10.69
C CYS A 22 2.27 -3.26 -11.37
N PRO A 23 1.99 -2.16 -10.65
CA PRO A 23 1.26 -1.02 -11.18
C PRO A 23 2.14 -0.02 -11.94
N LEU A 24 3.46 -0.23 -11.93
CA LEU A 24 4.43 0.69 -12.52
C LEU A 24 4.33 0.73 -14.05
N PRO A 25 4.57 1.88 -14.68
CA PRO A 25 4.53 1.99 -16.14
C PRO A 25 5.63 1.14 -16.80
N THR A 26 5.30 0.53 -17.93
CA THR A 26 6.22 -0.35 -18.68
C THR A 26 7.48 0.37 -19.17
N SER A 27 7.46 1.68 -19.31
CA SER A 27 8.63 2.50 -19.62
C SER A 27 9.75 2.42 -18.57
N MET A 28 9.41 2.02 -17.34
CA MET A 28 10.40 1.79 -16.27
C MET A 28 10.96 0.36 -16.28
N PHE A 29 10.40 -0.56 -17.06
CA PHE A 29 10.85 -1.94 -17.11
C PHE A 29 12.14 -2.04 -17.92
N SER A 30 13.23 -2.47 -17.27
CA SER A 30 14.49 -2.77 -17.95
C SER A 30 14.58 -4.24 -18.37
N HIS A 31 13.90 -5.13 -17.64
CA HIS A 31 13.78 -6.54 -17.96
C HIS A 31 12.48 -7.10 -17.37
N LYS A 32 11.77 -7.93 -18.13
CA LYS A 32 10.65 -8.74 -17.66
C LYS A 32 10.72 -10.11 -18.31
N SER A 33 10.80 -11.17 -17.49
CA SER A 33 10.78 -12.54 -17.99
C SER A 33 9.41 -12.92 -18.53
N HIS A 34 9.37 -13.77 -19.55
CA HIS A 34 8.11 -14.27 -20.13
C HIS A 34 7.25 -15.05 -19.11
N ASN A 35 7.91 -15.74 -18.18
CA ASN A 35 7.24 -16.57 -17.17
C ASN A 35 6.90 -15.81 -15.88
N HIS A 36 6.97 -14.48 -15.87
CA HIS A 36 6.76 -13.64 -14.69
C HIS A 36 7.58 -14.05 -13.46
N THR A 37 8.76 -14.64 -13.67
CA THR A 37 9.65 -15.06 -12.58
C THR A 37 10.64 -13.98 -12.17
N SER A 38 10.81 -12.95 -12.98
CA SER A 38 11.65 -11.78 -12.65
C SER A 38 11.19 -10.52 -13.39
N LEU A 39 11.21 -9.40 -12.69
CA LEU A 39 10.99 -8.08 -13.24
C LEU A 39 12.02 -7.13 -12.66
N THR A 40 12.72 -6.40 -13.52
CA THR A 40 13.66 -5.37 -13.11
C THR A 40 13.13 -4.00 -13.50
N ILE A 41 12.99 -3.13 -12.53
CA ILE A 41 12.57 -1.73 -12.68
C ILE A 41 13.81 -0.85 -12.63
N ARG A 42 13.86 0.16 -13.51
CA ARG A 42 14.88 1.21 -13.49
C ARG A 42 14.25 2.54 -13.11
N ALA A 43 14.83 3.22 -12.13
CA ALA A 43 14.36 4.49 -11.61
C ALA A 43 15.55 5.44 -11.33
N SER A 44 15.30 6.74 -11.24
CA SER A 44 16.34 7.71 -10.82
C SER A 44 16.60 7.61 -9.31
N LYS A 45 15.58 7.24 -8.52
CA LYS A 45 15.70 6.96 -7.08
C LYS A 45 14.65 5.93 -6.67
N ILE A 46 15.01 5.09 -5.70
CA ILE A 46 14.12 4.09 -5.08
C ILE A 46 14.28 4.21 -3.57
N GLU A 47 13.18 4.28 -2.84
CA GLU A 47 13.19 4.36 -1.38
C GLU A 47 11.90 3.78 -0.78
N PRO A 48 11.92 3.24 0.45
CA PRO A 48 10.68 2.86 1.13
C PRO A 48 9.85 4.09 1.48
N LEU A 49 8.52 3.92 1.55
CA LEU A 49 7.59 5.02 1.85
C LEU A 49 7.93 5.71 3.19
N SER A 50 8.39 4.97 4.19
CA SER A 50 8.82 5.54 5.47
C SER A 50 9.97 6.55 5.33
N ALA A 51 10.96 6.27 4.46
CA ALA A 51 12.07 7.18 4.18
C ALA A 51 11.60 8.40 3.38
N PHE A 52 10.73 8.17 2.37
CA PHE A 52 10.11 9.24 1.60
C PHE A 52 9.35 10.24 2.49
N LEU A 53 8.52 9.75 3.42
CA LEU A 53 7.76 10.57 4.36
C LEU A 53 8.65 11.32 5.36
N LYS A 54 9.76 10.71 5.82
CA LYS A 54 10.72 11.38 6.72
C LYS A 54 11.39 12.57 6.04
N ARG A 55 11.73 12.42 4.77
CA ARG A 55 12.34 13.50 3.98
C ARG A 55 11.33 14.62 3.69
N ASN A 56 10.10 14.25 3.37
CA ASN A 56 8.99 15.17 3.19
C ASN A 56 8.35 15.47 4.55
N LYS A 57 8.89 16.45 5.29
CA LYS A 57 8.43 16.82 6.63
C LYS A 57 6.95 17.24 6.71
N LYS A 58 6.32 17.54 5.58
CA LYS A 58 4.91 17.91 5.42
C LYS A 58 4.07 16.66 5.02
N HIS A 59 2.77 16.80 5.13
CA HIS A 59 1.83 15.84 4.54
C HIS A 59 2.05 15.74 3.03
N LEU A 60 1.67 14.60 2.45
CA LEU A 60 1.73 14.44 1.00
C LEU A 60 0.80 15.45 0.33
N GLU A 61 1.22 15.98 -0.80
CA GLU A 61 0.39 16.82 -1.64
C GLU A 61 -0.77 16.02 -2.23
N TYR A 62 -1.88 16.69 -2.52
CA TYR A 62 -3.12 16.07 -2.99
C TYR A 62 -2.89 15.15 -4.21
N GLY A 63 -2.22 15.64 -5.25
CA GLY A 63 -1.96 14.85 -6.46
C GLY A 63 -1.06 13.63 -6.24
N ILE A 64 -0.09 13.73 -5.31
CA ILE A 64 0.76 12.59 -4.93
C ILE A 64 -0.09 11.54 -4.20
N MET A 65 -1.03 11.99 -3.36
CA MET A 65 -1.92 11.12 -2.62
C MET A 65 -2.91 10.40 -3.55
N GLU A 66 -3.54 11.12 -4.50
CA GLU A 66 -4.40 10.51 -5.53
C GLU A 66 -3.63 9.43 -6.31
N ASN A 67 -2.42 9.74 -6.77
CA ASN A 67 -1.59 8.79 -7.50
C ASN A 67 -1.25 7.55 -6.64
N MET A 68 -0.95 7.72 -5.36
CA MET A 68 -0.70 6.59 -4.45
C MET A 68 -1.95 5.71 -4.31
N ILE A 69 -3.13 6.29 -4.09
CA ILE A 69 -4.40 5.56 -4.00
C ILE A 69 -4.66 4.77 -5.28
N GLU A 70 -4.51 5.41 -6.44
CA GLU A 70 -4.75 4.78 -7.73
C GLU A 70 -3.80 3.59 -7.96
N MET A 71 -2.50 3.76 -7.73
CA MET A 71 -1.52 2.72 -8.00
C MET A 71 -1.65 1.53 -7.05
N ILE A 72 -1.83 1.78 -5.75
CA ILE A 72 -2.06 0.72 -4.77
C ILE A 72 -3.39 0.01 -5.09
N GLY A 73 -4.44 0.75 -5.44
CA GLY A 73 -5.73 0.18 -5.82
C GLY A 73 -5.65 -0.72 -7.06
N ARG A 74 -4.93 -0.32 -8.09
CA ARG A 74 -4.68 -1.17 -9.27
C ARG A 74 -3.95 -2.45 -8.90
N GLN A 75 -2.96 -2.36 -8.01
CA GLN A 75 -2.20 -3.53 -7.57
C GLN A 75 -3.07 -4.48 -6.76
N LEU A 76 -3.87 -3.98 -5.81
CA LEU A 76 -4.83 -4.79 -5.06
C LEU A 76 -5.86 -5.44 -5.98
N HIS A 77 -6.44 -4.68 -6.89
CA HIS A 77 -7.40 -5.21 -7.86
C HIS A 77 -6.82 -6.37 -8.70
N ASN A 78 -5.59 -6.22 -9.19
CA ASN A 78 -4.93 -7.27 -9.96
C ASN A 78 -4.64 -8.52 -9.10
N LEU A 79 -4.28 -8.34 -7.83
CA LEU A 79 -4.13 -9.47 -6.90
C LEU A 79 -5.46 -10.19 -6.70
N GLU A 80 -6.53 -9.46 -6.42
CA GLU A 80 -7.85 -10.00 -6.11
C GLU A 80 -8.50 -10.66 -7.32
N VAL A 81 -8.61 -9.96 -8.43
CA VAL A 81 -9.40 -10.40 -9.59
C VAL A 81 -8.63 -11.37 -10.49
N GLU A 82 -7.34 -11.08 -10.74
CA GLU A 82 -6.54 -11.87 -11.68
C GLU A 82 -5.83 -13.07 -11.01
N GLN A 83 -5.61 -12.99 -9.70
CA GLN A 83 -4.79 -13.98 -9.00
C GLN A 83 -5.51 -14.66 -7.83
N ASN A 84 -6.72 -14.23 -7.47
CA ASN A 84 -7.47 -14.70 -6.31
C ASN A 84 -6.67 -14.60 -5.00
N LYS A 85 -5.95 -13.47 -4.83
CA LYS A 85 -5.09 -13.22 -3.67
C LYS A 85 -5.43 -11.89 -3.02
N GLY A 86 -5.30 -11.82 -1.71
CA GLY A 86 -5.52 -10.61 -0.92
C GLY A 86 -4.35 -10.32 0.01
N ILE A 87 -4.35 -9.12 0.56
CA ILE A 87 -3.35 -8.67 1.54
C ILE A 87 -4.03 -8.46 2.88
N THR A 88 -3.42 -8.94 3.96
CA THR A 88 -4.01 -8.83 5.31
C THR A 88 -3.89 -7.45 5.92
N SER A 89 -2.74 -6.82 5.77
CA SER A 89 -2.43 -5.48 6.29
C SER A 89 -1.25 -4.86 5.55
N LEU A 90 -1.06 -3.56 5.71
CA LEU A 90 0.07 -2.82 5.14
C LEU A 90 0.89 -2.16 6.23
N HIS A 91 2.19 -2.14 6.03
CA HIS A 91 3.16 -1.34 6.77
C HIS A 91 3.74 -0.27 5.85
N LEU A 92 4.31 0.79 6.42
CA LEU A 92 4.96 1.83 5.60
C LEU A 92 6.06 1.27 4.70
N ASP A 93 6.81 0.29 5.19
CA ASP A 93 7.94 -0.29 4.46
C ASP A 93 7.53 -1.40 3.48
N ASP A 94 6.25 -1.79 3.44
CA ASP A 94 5.72 -2.67 2.41
C ASP A 94 5.54 -1.94 1.07
N ILE A 95 5.57 -0.60 1.11
CA ILE A 95 5.41 0.25 -0.07
C ILE A 95 6.75 0.89 -0.42
N THR A 96 7.14 0.70 -1.67
CA THR A 96 8.32 1.33 -2.26
C THR A 96 7.90 2.47 -3.18
N VAL A 97 8.65 3.57 -3.08
CA VAL A 97 8.50 4.77 -3.89
C VAL A 97 9.57 4.77 -4.97
N PHE A 98 9.13 4.88 -6.22
CA PHE A 98 9.97 4.93 -7.41
C PHE A 98 9.91 6.33 -8.02
N HIS A 99 11.07 6.91 -8.27
CA HIS A 99 11.21 8.20 -8.90
C HIS A 99 11.66 8.01 -10.36
N SER A 100 10.99 8.65 -11.31
CA SER A 100 11.33 8.57 -12.72
C SER A 100 11.45 9.97 -13.32
N GLY A 101 12.50 10.21 -14.09
CA GLY A 101 12.80 11.48 -14.69
C GLY A 101 13.84 12.32 -13.94
N PRO A 102 14.22 13.50 -14.49
CA PRO A 102 15.19 14.39 -13.90
C PRO A 102 14.66 15.04 -12.62
N GLU A 103 15.55 15.48 -11.72
CA GLU A 103 15.20 16.05 -10.41
C GLU A 103 14.13 17.16 -10.45
N ARG A 104 14.09 17.94 -11.53
CA ARG A 104 13.15 19.07 -11.68
C ARG A 104 11.76 18.68 -12.17
N ASP A 105 11.62 17.47 -12.73
CA ASP A 105 10.36 16.97 -13.30
C ASP A 105 10.25 15.47 -13.01
N THR A 106 10.30 15.12 -11.73
CA THR A 106 10.31 13.74 -11.28
C THR A 106 8.90 13.22 -11.09
N ALA A 107 8.49 12.27 -11.89
CA ALA A 107 7.28 11.49 -11.63
C ALA A 107 7.52 10.52 -10.47
N ILE A 108 6.53 10.41 -9.59
CA ILE A 108 6.58 9.56 -8.38
C ILE A 108 5.55 8.45 -8.54
N TYR A 109 6.00 7.21 -8.33
CA TYR A 109 5.19 6.01 -8.43
C TYR A 109 5.28 5.19 -7.15
N PHE A 110 4.22 4.42 -6.85
CA PHE A 110 4.11 3.61 -5.64
C PHE A 110 3.82 2.17 -6.01
N ALA A 111 4.42 1.22 -5.30
CA ALA A 111 4.07 -0.18 -5.42
C ALA A 111 4.23 -0.90 -4.08
N ILE A 112 3.36 -1.86 -3.80
CA ILE A 112 3.55 -2.85 -2.74
C ILE A 112 4.65 -3.78 -3.23
N THR A 113 5.69 -3.96 -2.41
CA THR A 113 6.88 -4.74 -2.76
C THR A 113 7.20 -5.84 -1.76
N ASN A 114 6.43 -5.96 -0.67
CA ASN A 114 6.53 -7.04 0.30
C ASN A 114 5.42 -8.07 0.05
N GLU A 115 5.82 -9.32 -0.17
CA GLU A 115 4.92 -10.45 -0.43
C GLU A 115 4.44 -11.17 0.85
N ALA A 116 5.05 -10.88 1.99
CA ALA A 116 4.85 -11.64 3.22
C ALA A 116 3.39 -11.65 3.74
N ASN A 117 2.59 -10.67 3.33
CA ASN A 117 1.19 -10.51 3.74
C ASN A 117 0.19 -10.87 2.62
N ILE A 118 0.65 -11.53 1.54
CA ILE A 118 -0.20 -11.97 0.43
C ILE A 118 -0.68 -13.40 0.72
N HIS A 119 -1.98 -13.61 0.70
CA HIS A 119 -2.64 -14.89 0.97
C HIS A 119 -3.69 -15.19 -0.10
N GLU A 120 -4.03 -16.47 -0.26
CA GLU A 120 -5.15 -16.87 -1.14
C GLU A 120 -6.47 -16.45 -0.53
N ILE A 121 -7.42 -16.04 -1.38
CA ILE A 121 -8.81 -15.74 -1.01
C ILE A 121 -9.59 -17.04 -1.16
N ASP A 122 -10.26 -17.49 -0.08
CA ASP A 122 -11.11 -18.67 -0.12
C ASP A 122 -12.52 -18.37 -0.67
N ASP A 123 -13.36 -19.41 -0.78
CA ASP A 123 -14.72 -19.29 -1.31
C ASP A 123 -15.63 -18.40 -0.44
N ASP A 124 -15.27 -18.18 0.82
CA ASP A 124 -15.98 -17.30 1.78
C ASP A 124 -15.47 -15.84 1.73
N ASN A 125 -14.58 -15.52 0.80
CA ASN A 125 -13.90 -14.22 0.70
C ASN A 125 -12.98 -13.92 1.88
N GLU A 126 -12.37 -14.94 2.47
CA GLU A 126 -11.48 -14.82 3.61
C GLU A 126 -10.04 -15.25 3.28
N LEU A 127 -9.11 -14.69 4.05
CA LEU A 127 -7.69 -14.98 4.03
C LEU A 127 -7.36 -15.78 5.28
N GLU A 128 -6.79 -16.99 5.14
CA GLU A 128 -6.36 -17.78 6.28
C GLU A 128 -4.92 -17.43 6.70
N ILE A 129 -4.74 -17.03 7.95
CA ILE A 129 -3.46 -16.70 8.54
C ILE A 129 -3.01 -17.81 9.47
N THR A 130 -1.96 -18.51 9.07
CA THR A 130 -1.42 -19.68 9.77
C THR A 130 -0.13 -19.39 10.54
N THR A 131 0.53 -18.27 10.25
CA THR A 131 1.81 -17.90 10.86
C THR A 131 1.77 -16.52 11.48
N PRO A 132 2.38 -16.32 12.65
CA PRO A 132 2.37 -15.04 13.36
C PRO A 132 3.43 -14.08 12.77
N HIS A 133 3.35 -13.75 11.48
CA HIS A 133 4.33 -12.85 10.86
C HIS A 133 4.42 -11.48 11.56
N ASP A 134 3.33 -11.05 12.17
CA ASP A 134 3.21 -9.71 12.75
C ASP A 134 3.51 -9.61 14.24
N LEU A 135 3.45 -10.71 14.99
CA LEU A 135 3.63 -10.66 16.45
C LEU A 135 5.08 -10.48 16.89
N SER A 136 6.04 -10.90 16.07
CA SER A 136 7.47 -10.88 16.41
C SER A 136 8.25 -9.66 15.88
N LYS A 137 7.70 -8.96 14.88
CA LYS A 137 8.34 -7.81 14.21
C LYS A 137 7.71 -6.46 14.56
N GLN A 138 7.09 -6.31 15.71
CA GLN A 138 6.77 -4.99 16.27
C GLN A 138 8.07 -4.25 16.63
N SER A 139 8.90 -4.04 15.63
CA SER A 139 9.91 -3.00 15.69
C SER A 139 9.14 -1.69 15.84
N THR A 140 9.41 -0.94 16.90
CA THR A 140 8.90 0.42 17.15
C THR A 140 9.14 1.40 16.00
N LYS A 141 9.76 0.95 14.92
CA LYS A 141 10.10 1.70 13.72
C LYS A 141 9.13 1.47 12.55
N ASN A 142 8.36 0.38 12.56
CA ASN A 142 7.47 0.03 11.45
C ASN A 142 6.01 0.26 11.85
N ILE A 143 5.35 1.23 11.23
CA ILE A 143 3.95 1.56 11.51
C ILE A 143 3.08 0.63 10.68
N ALA A 144 2.29 -0.19 11.35
CA ALA A 144 1.32 -1.09 10.75
C ALA A 144 -0.09 -0.53 10.81
N PHE A 145 -0.85 -0.72 9.74
CA PHE A 145 -2.22 -0.26 9.59
C PHE A 145 -3.17 -1.46 9.59
N TYR A 146 -3.68 -1.81 10.78
CA TYR A 146 -4.58 -2.95 10.95
C TYR A 146 -6.04 -2.51 10.94
N SER A 147 -6.89 -3.27 10.25
CA SER A 147 -8.35 -3.13 10.36
C SER A 147 -8.86 -3.52 11.75
N PRO A 148 -10.10 -3.13 12.13
CA PRO A 148 -10.67 -3.47 13.44
C PRO A 148 -10.71 -4.98 13.68
N GLU A 149 -11.20 -5.75 12.71
CA GLU A 149 -11.28 -7.21 12.76
C GLU A 149 -9.89 -7.85 12.89
N HIS A 150 -8.87 -7.31 12.21
CA HIS A 150 -7.50 -7.80 12.33
C HIS A 150 -6.94 -7.54 13.73
N LYS A 151 -7.15 -6.35 14.30
CA LYS A 151 -6.76 -6.02 15.68
C LYS A 151 -7.43 -6.95 16.69
N GLU A 152 -8.70 -7.28 16.49
CA GLU A 152 -9.45 -8.22 17.33
C GLU A 152 -8.80 -9.60 17.29
N GLN A 153 -8.50 -10.15 16.09
CA GLN A 153 -7.85 -11.45 15.97
C GLN A 153 -6.46 -11.49 16.61
N LEU A 154 -5.65 -10.45 16.38
CA LEU A 154 -4.32 -10.31 17.00
C LEU A 154 -4.40 -10.29 18.53
N SER A 155 -5.47 -9.71 19.12
CA SER A 155 -5.68 -9.68 20.57
C SER A 155 -5.96 -11.03 21.16
N LYS A 156 -6.62 -11.93 20.41
CA LYS A 156 -6.95 -13.30 20.82
C LYS A 156 -5.72 -14.21 20.87
N LYS A 157 -4.65 -13.89 20.11
CA LYS A 157 -3.39 -14.65 20.02
C LYS A 157 -3.60 -16.12 19.64
N VAL A 158 -4.61 -16.43 18.84
CA VAL A 158 -4.96 -17.79 18.39
C VAL A 158 -4.67 -17.90 16.91
N LEU A 159 -4.07 -19.01 16.49
CA LEU A 159 -3.83 -19.38 15.10
C LEU A 159 -4.41 -20.78 14.82
N PRO A 160 -4.87 -21.05 13.59
CA PRO A 160 -5.07 -20.08 12.51
C PRO A 160 -6.26 -19.16 12.79
N TYR A 161 -6.31 -18.01 12.11
CA TYR A 161 -7.49 -17.15 12.08
C TYR A 161 -7.78 -16.70 10.66
N LYS A 162 -9.01 -16.24 10.44
CA LYS A 162 -9.46 -15.78 9.13
C LYS A 162 -9.77 -14.28 9.16
N LEU A 163 -9.51 -13.61 8.04
CA LEU A 163 -9.82 -12.20 7.82
C LEU A 163 -10.49 -12.04 6.46
N HIS A 164 -11.51 -11.22 6.39
CA HIS A 164 -12.09 -10.82 5.11
C HIS A 164 -11.04 -10.12 4.25
N PHE A 165 -10.93 -10.46 2.95
CA PHE A 165 -9.86 -9.91 2.07
C PHE A 165 -9.85 -8.39 1.99
N LYS A 166 -11.00 -7.73 2.16
CA LYS A 166 -11.11 -6.26 2.21
C LYS A 166 -10.54 -5.62 3.50
N SER A 167 -9.91 -6.39 4.39
CA SER A 167 -9.10 -5.84 5.48
C SER A 167 -7.98 -4.95 4.95
N SER A 168 -7.44 -5.27 3.77
CA SER A 168 -6.46 -4.44 3.05
C SER A 168 -6.99 -3.05 2.71
N TYR A 169 -8.27 -2.91 2.34
CA TYR A 169 -8.88 -1.62 2.00
C TYR A 169 -8.86 -0.66 3.19
N TYR A 170 -9.23 -1.18 4.37
CA TYR A 170 -9.13 -0.41 5.61
C TYR A 170 -7.70 0.00 5.93
N SER A 171 -6.73 -0.91 5.72
CA SER A 171 -5.30 -0.63 5.89
C SER A 171 -4.83 0.50 4.98
N VAL A 172 -5.24 0.52 3.71
CA VAL A 172 -4.94 1.62 2.79
C VAL A 172 -5.59 2.92 3.25
N GLY A 173 -6.82 2.87 3.74
CA GLY A 173 -7.50 4.05 4.31
C GLY A 173 -6.72 4.67 5.46
N LEU A 174 -6.29 3.87 6.44
CA LEU A 174 -5.46 4.33 7.56
C LEU A 174 -4.10 4.88 7.09
N LEU A 175 -3.47 4.21 6.11
CA LEU A 175 -2.23 4.67 5.50
C LEU A 175 -2.43 6.06 4.85
N CYS A 176 -3.52 6.25 4.11
CA CYS A 176 -3.87 7.54 3.52
C CYS A 176 -4.09 8.61 4.58
N MET A 177 -4.82 8.30 5.64
CA MET A 177 -5.00 9.20 6.79
C MET A 177 -3.66 9.62 7.38
N TYR A 178 -2.76 8.67 7.61
CA TYR A 178 -1.42 8.92 8.14
C TYR A 178 -0.58 9.82 7.22
N CYS A 179 -0.63 9.58 5.92
CA CYS A 179 0.20 10.30 4.95
C CYS A 179 -0.33 11.70 4.62
N TYR A 180 -1.65 11.89 4.64
CA TYR A 180 -2.29 13.09 4.10
C TYR A 180 -2.93 13.99 5.17
N VAL A 181 -3.56 13.41 6.19
CA VAL A 181 -4.34 14.18 7.18
C VAL A 181 -3.58 14.35 8.49
N SER A 182 -3.13 13.25 9.09
CA SER A 182 -2.46 13.27 10.39
C SER A 182 -1.47 12.13 10.50
N ARG A 183 -0.25 12.42 10.92
CA ARG A 183 0.77 11.40 11.19
C ARG A 183 0.54 10.66 12.51
N SER A 184 -0.68 10.62 12.99
CA SER A 184 -1.08 9.74 14.08
C SER A 184 -1.41 8.35 13.54
N SER A 185 -0.74 7.33 14.04
CA SER A 185 -1.00 5.93 13.66
C SER A 185 -2.29 5.37 14.28
N LYS A 186 -2.96 6.14 15.10
CA LYS A 186 -4.20 5.76 15.80
C LYS A 186 -5.11 6.98 15.92
N PRO A 187 -5.84 7.37 14.85
CA PRO A 187 -6.98 8.24 15.08
C PRO A 187 -7.97 7.45 15.94
N ASP A 188 -8.42 8.04 17.03
CA ASP A 188 -9.55 7.53 17.80
C ASP A 188 -10.81 7.69 16.95
N ASP A 189 -11.73 6.73 16.97
CA ASP A 189 -12.96 6.75 16.16
C ASP A 189 -13.77 8.04 16.38
N SER A 190 -13.71 8.63 17.58
CA SER A 190 -14.31 9.92 17.91
C SER A 190 -13.65 11.12 17.21
N GLU A 191 -12.42 11.01 16.76
CA GLU A 191 -11.67 12.07 16.06
C GLU A 191 -11.81 12.01 14.53
N PHE A 192 -12.33 10.91 13.99
CA PHE A 192 -12.35 10.63 12.56
C PHE A 192 -13.04 11.76 11.76
N GLU A 193 -14.25 12.14 12.14
CA GLU A 193 -15.00 13.20 11.47
C GLU A 193 -14.29 14.56 11.56
N THR A 194 -13.66 14.84 12.70
CA THR A 194 -12.88 16.07 12.90
C THR A 194 -11.63 16.10 12.02
N LEU A 195 -10.96 14.95 11.89
CA LEU A 195 -9.76 14.82 11.04
C LEU A 195 -10.08 14.92 9.56
N LEU A 196 -11.26 14.44 9.14
CA LEU A 196 -11.71 14.50 7.74
C LEU A 196 -12.34 15.85 7.35
N ALA A 197 -12.73 16.69 8.32
CA ALA A 197 -13.38 17.97 8.06
C ALA A 197 -12.60 18.87 7.06
N PRO A 198 -11.24 18.98 7.11
CA PRO A 198 -10.50 19.82 6.17
C PRO A 198 -10.54 19.35 4.70
N ILE A 199 -10.89 18.09 4.48
CA ILE A 199 -10.91 17.48 3.15
C ILE A 199 -12.32 17.10 2.68
N ILE A 200 -13.34 17.55 3.39
CA ILE A 200 -14.73 17.28 3.03
C ILE A 200 -15.02 17.69 1.58
N ASN A 201 -15.80 16.88 0.86
CA ASN A 201 -16.13 17.05 -0.56
C ASN A 201 -14.97 16.85 -1.55
N THR A 202 -13.78 16.40 -1.11
CA THR A 202 -12.74 15.94 -2.02
C THR A 202 -12.95 14.47 -2.39
N LYS A 203 -12.34 14.03 -3.49
CA LYS A 203 -12.33 12.59 -3.86
C LYS A 203 -11.69 11.73 -2.76
N ILE A 204 -10.60 12.21 -2.14
CA ILE A 204 -9.93 11.51 -1.03
C ILE A 204 -10.88 11.33 0.17
N TYR A 205 -11.70 12.34 0.48
CA TYR A 205 -12.72 12.20 1.53
C TYR A 205 -13.68 11.05 1.24
N TRP A 206 -14.24 11.01 0.02
CA TRP A 206 -15.17 9.95 -0.36
C TRP A 206 -14.51 8.59 -0.41
N PHE A 207 -13.27 8.49 -0.91
CA PHE A 207 -12.48 7.27 -0.84
C PHE A 207 -12.35 6.77 0.60
N LEU A 208 -11.92 7.63 1.54
CA LEU A 208 -11.76 7.27 2.94
C LEU A 208 -13.07 6.80 3.58
N LYS A 209 -14.19 7.47 3.29
CA LYS A 209 -15.53 7.05 3.78
C LYS A 209 -15.94 5.67 3.28
N GLN A 210 -15.47 5.23 2.11
CA GLN A 210 -15.79 3.92 1.55
C GLN A 210 -14.87 2.81 2.07
N VAL A 211 -13.59 3.07 2.24
CA VAL A 211 -12.64 2.02 2.66
C VAL A 211 -12.60 1.83 4.18
N LEU A 212 -13.00 2.85 4.95
CA LEU A 212 -12.96 2.84 6.42
C LEU A 212 -14.31 2.43 7.05
N GLN A 213 -15.16 1.70 6.32
CA GLN A 213 -16.37 1.09 6.89
C GLN A 213 -15.98 0.02 7.92
N GLU A 214 -16.74 -0.07 9.02
CA GLU A 214 -16.50 -1.08 10.06
C GLU A 214 -16.72 -2.49 9.51
N ASP A 215 -17.86 -2.71 8.84
CA ASP A 215 -18.16 -3.98 8.18
C ASP A 215 -17.28 -4.15 6.92
N PRO A 216 -16.41 -5.17 6.88
CA PRO A 216 -15.57 -5.44 5.71
C PRO A 216 -16.36 -5.63 4.41
N SER A 217 -17.57 -6.20 4.48
CA SER A 217 -18.41 -6.46 3.29
C SER A 217 -18.86 -5.18 2.60
N GLU A 218 -19.02 -4.10 3.36
CA GLU A 218 -19.45 -2.79 2.86
C GLU A 218 -18.30 -1.95 2.29
N ARG A 219 -17.05 -2.32 2.55
CA ARG A 219 -15.88 -1.59 2.05
C ARG A 219 -15.80 -1.66 0.53
N ARG A 220 -15.54 -0.52 -0.07
CA ARG A 220 -15.36 -0.39 -1.53
C ARG A 220 -14.10 0.41 -1.84
N TYR A 221 -13.23 -0.16 -2.65
CA TYR A 221 -12.08 0.56 -3.17
C TYR A 221 -12.49 1.32 -4.43
N ILE A 222 -12.69 2.62 -4.30
CA ILE A 222 -13.04 3.49 -5.42
C ILE A 222 -11.77 4.23 -5.83
N CYS A 223 -11.29 3.98 -7.05
CA CYS A 223 -10.19 4.78 -7.62
C CYS A 223 -10.69 6.22 -7.82
N VAL A 224 -9.94 7.17 -7.36
CA VAL A 224 -10.27 8.61 -7.34
C VAL A 224 -9.69 9.34 -8.55
#